data_9bcfe35007d80f23de471dbc256e5973
#
_entry.id   9bcfe35007d80f23de471dbc256e5973
#
_cell.length_a   1.000
_cell.length_b   1.000
_cell.length_c   1.000
_cell.angle_alpha   90.00
_cell.angle_beta   90.00
_cell.angle_gamma   90.00
#
_symmetry.space_group_name_H-M   'P 1'
#
loop_
_entity.id
_entity.type
_entity.pdbx_description
1 polymer ?
#
loop_
_entity_poly.entity_id
_entity_poly.type
_entity_poly.pdbx_seq_one_letter_code
_entity_poly.pdbx_strand_id
1 'polypeptide(L)'
;MVAADYPGAVRAGAMAAARLHQQLDLRQQIETTGSNVDVFAAIHALDLPLLVRPLKGLLGAYLNDPAPGVLVTTQRPMSIQRFTAAHELGHFRLQHQPSLDDESILRRMPLQAQPAADFQEVEADAFAVEFMMPRWLVASHAARQRWTVPDFRRPSAVYQLSLRIGASYEATCWTLA
;
A
#
# COMPACT_ATOMS: atom_id res chain seq x y z
N MET A 1 -10.86 -17.31 -2.73
CA MET A 1 -10.32 -18.44 -1.91
C MET A 1 -9.61 -17.77 -0.75
N VAL A 2 -10.22 -17.84 0.44
CA VAL A 2 -9.67 -17.22 1.66
C VAL A 2 -8.36 -17.94 2.01
N ALA A 3 -7.32 -17.17 2.32
CA ALA A 3 -6.05 -17.73 2.76
C ALA A 3 -6.25 -18.53 4.05
N ALA A 4 -5.66 -19.71 4.12
CA ALA A 4 -5.81 -20.61 5.26
C ALA A 4 -4.86 -20.29 6.43
N ASP A 5 -3.86 -19.40 6.18
CA ASP A 5 -2.85 -19.02 7.17
C ASP A 5 -2.27 -17.62 6.86
N TYR A 6 -1.57 -17.05 7.82
CA TYR A 6 -0.95 -15.73 7.70
C TYR A 6 0.04 -15.60 6.51
N PRO A 7 0.99 -16.54 6.28
CA PRO A 7 1.87 -16.47 5.10
C PRO A 7 1.11 -16.54 3.77
N GLY A 8 0.01 -17.29 3.73
CA GLY A 8 -0.89 -17.36 2.58
C GLY A 8 -1.56 -16.04 2.29
N ALA A 9 -2.06 -15.37 3.33
CA ALA A 9 -2.68 -14.04 3.22
C ALA A 9 -1.68 -12.99 2.71
N VAL A 10 -0.49 -12.92 3.29
CA VAL A 10 0.57 -12.01 2.83
C VAL A 10 0.90 -12.26 1.35
N ARG A 11 1.02 -13.52 0.95
CA ARG A 11 1.29 -13.88 -0.45
C ARG A 11 0.14 -13.49 -1.38
N ALA A 12 -1.10 -13.69 -0.96
CA ALA A 12 -2.28 -13.35 -1.75
C ALA A 12 -2.34 -11.85 -2.05
N GLY A 13 -2.17 -11.01 -1.02
CA GLY A 13 -2.10 -9.55 -1.16
C GLY A 13 -0.98 -9.10 -2.08
N ALA A 14 0.24 -9.57 -1.83
CA ALA A 14 1.41 -9.21 -2.66
C ALA A 14 1.24 -9.63 -4.13
N MET A 15 0.70 -10.81 -4.39
CA MET A 15 0.41 -11.27 -5.75
C MET A 15 -0.66 -10.45 -6.44
N ALA A 16 -1.70 -10.01 -5.72
CA ALA A 16 -2.74 -9.14 -6.27
C ALA A 16 -2.16 -7.77 -6.66
N ALA A 17 -1.28 -7.19 -5.83
CA ALA A 17 -0.56 -5.96 -6.13
C ALA A 17 0.34 -6.10 -7.38
N ALA A 18 1.13 -7.17 -7.46
CA ALA A 18 1.98 -7.44 -8.61
C ALA A 18 1.19 -7.59 -9.93
N ARG A 19 0.03 -8.24 -9.88
CA ARG A 19 -0.87 -8.33 -11.05
C ARG A 19 -1.41 -6.97 -11.47
N LEU A 20 -1.76 -6.10 -10.51
CA LEU A 20 -2.22 -4.75 -10.81
C LEU A 20 -1.12 -3.89 -11.43
N HIS A 21 0.13 -4.01 -10.94
CA HIS A 21 1.27 -3.38 -11.59
C HIS A 21 1.41 -3.76 -13.05
N GLN A 22 1.25 -5.04 -13.37
CA GLN A 22 1.28 -5.54 -14.75
C GLN A 22 0.09 -5.04 -15.58
N GLN A 23 -1.12 -5.09 -15.00
CA GLN A 23 -2.35 -4.66 -15.67
C GLN A 23 -2.29 -3.19 -16.09
N LEU A 24 -1.71 -2.33 -15.26
CA LEU A 24 -1.61 -0.89 -15.49
C LEU A 24 -0.26 -0.46 -16.10
N ASP A 25 0.63 -1.40 -16.40
CA ASP A 25 1.98 -1.15 -16.93
C ASP A 25 2.79 -0.12 -16.11
N LEU A 26 2.60 -0.14 -14.78
CA LEU A 26 3.15 0.90 -13.89
C LEU A 26 4.68 0.89 -13.87
N ARG A 27 5.30 -0.28 -14.00
CA ARG A 27 6.76 -0.39 -13.93
C ARG A 27 7.42 0.39 -15.07
N GLN A 28 6.98 0.21 -16.31
CA GLN A 28 7.53 0.91 -17.46
C GLN A 28 7.36 2.43 -17.34
N GLN A 29 6.16 2.86 -16.92
CA GLN A 29 5.86 4.29 -16.74
C GLN A 29 6.76 4.94 -15.68
N ILE A 30 6.93 4.28 -14.53
CA ILE A 30 7.70 4.80 -13.40
C ILE A 30 9.21 4.74 -13.67
N GLU A 31 9.72 3.67 -14.29
CA GLU A 31 11.13 3.58 -14.68
C GLU A 31 11.52 4.69 -15.66
N THR A 32 10.61 5.10 -16.53
CA THR A 32 10.83 6.20 -17.46
C THR A 32 10.84 7.55 -16.74
N THR A 33 9.88 7.81 -15.87
CA THR A 33 9.72 9.11 -15.20
C THR A 33 10.58 9.27 -13.95
N GLY A 34 10.94 8.15 -13.29
CA GLY A 34 11.61 8.17 -11.99
C GLY A 34 10.70 8.60 -10.84
N SER A 35 9.38 8.47 -11.04
CA SER A 35 8.35 8.83 -10.07
C SER A 35 8.10 7.71 -9.05
N ASN A 36 7.05 7.85 -8.28
CA ASN A 36 6.49 6.80 -7.42
C ASN A 36 5.17 6.26 -8.00
N VAL A 37 4.62 5.23 -7.38
CA VAL A 37 3.28 4.71 -7.74
C VAL A 37 2.23 5.74 -7.34
N ASP A 38 1.46 6.24 -8.29
CA ASP A 38 0.30 7.09 -8.00
C ASP A 38 -0.92 6.21 -7.71
N VAL A 39 -1.20 6.02 -6.42
CA VAL A 39 -2.32 5.18 -5.95
C VAL A 39 -3.66 5.75 -6.40
N PHE A 40 -3.82 7.07 -6.36
CA PHE A 40 -5.09 7.72 -6.73
C PHE A 40 -5.34 7.59 -8.23
N ALA A 41 -4.30 7.76 -9.05
CA ALA A 41 -4.40 7.51 -10.49
C ALA A 41 -4.70 6.04 -10.80
N ALA A 42 -4.14 5.09 -10.05
CA ALA A 42 -4.43 3.67 -10.22
C ALA A 42 -5.90 3.33 -9.89
N ILE A 43 -6.45 3.91 -8.82
CA ILE A 43 -7.88 3.76 -8.46
C ILE A 43 -8.76 4.32 -9.59
N HIS A 44 -8.42 5.51 -10.10
CA HIS A 44 -9.14 6.13 -11.20
C HIS A 44 -9.08 5.30 -12.49
N ALA A 45 -7.92 4.72 -12.82
CA ALA A 45 -7.74 3.85 -13.99
C ALA A 45 -8.57 2.57 -13.95
N LEU A 46 -9.11 2.21 -12.79
CA LEU A 46 -10.01 1.06 -12.59
C LEU A 46 -11.48 1.47 -12.58
N ASP A 47 -11.81 2.72 -12.90
CA ASP A 47 -13.16 3.28 -12.78
C ASP A 47 -13.78 3.09 -11.39
N LEU A 48 -12.93 3.00 -10.35
CA LEU A 48 -13.37 2.85 -8.97
C LEU A 48 -13.61 4.23 -8.34
N PRO A 49 -14.83 4.56 -7.92
CA PRO A 49 -15.13 5.83 -7.25
C PRO A 49 -14.25 6.05 -6.03
N LEU A 50 -13.60 7.20 -5.96
CA LEU A 50 -12.76 7.63 -4.85
C LEU A 50 -13.26 8.95 -4.27
N LEU A 51 -13.58 8.95 -2.98
CA LEU A 51 -13.98 10.14 -2.26
C LEU A 51 -12.92 10.48 -1.18
N VAL A 52 -12.25 11.60 -1.37
CA VAL A 52 -11.23 12.10 -0.43
C VAL A 52 -11.80 13.31 0.31
N ARG A 53 -12.02 13.16 1.62
CA ARG A 53 -12.66 14.19 2.46
C ARG A 53 -12.30 14.01 3.94
N PRO A 54 -12.53 15.01 4.81
CA PRO A 54 -12.38 14.81 6.25
C PRO A 54 -13.33 13.71 6.75
N LEU A 55 -12.76 12.67 7.38
CA LEU A 55 -13.52 11.59 8.01
C LEU A 55 -13.26 11.62 9.52
N LYS A 56 -14.31 11.72 10.30
CA LYS A 56 -14.19 11.76 11.76
C LYS A 56 -14.01 10.34 12.32
N GLY A 57 -12.83 10.07 12.90
CA GLY A 57 -12.54 8.79 13.54
C GLY A 57 -12.20 7.65 12.58
N LEU A 58 -12.15 7.91 11.27
CA LEU A 58 -11.80 6.93 10.25
C LEU A 58 -10.61 7.40 9.42
N LEU A 59 -9.80 6.48 8.95
CA LEU A 59 -8.75 6.70 7.96
C LEU A 59 -9.28 6.48 6.55
N GLY A 60 -10.01 5.40 6.34
CA GLY A 60 -10.60 5.02 5.08
C GLY A 60 -11.76 4.06 5.23
N ALA A 61 -12.33 3.68 4.09
CA ALA A 61 -13.34 2.64 4.01
C ALA A 61 -13.40 2.09 2.57
N TYR A 62 -13.56 0.80 2.45
CA TYR A 62 -14.02 0.14 1.25
C TYR A 62 -15.50 -0.20 1.38
N LEU A 63 -16.29 0.21 0.42
CA LEU A 63 -17.73 -0.05 0.32
C LEU A 63 -18.01 -0.80 -0.98
N ASN A 64 -18.99 -1.72 -0.98
CA ASN A 64 -19.37 -2.46 -2.18
C ASN A 64 -20.88 -2.44 -2.48
N ASP A 65 -21.67 -1.74 -1.64
CA ASP A 65 -23.12 -1.60 -1.81
C ASP A 65 -23.51 -0.11 -1.72
N PRO A 66 -24.32 0.43 -2.63
CA PRO A 66 -24.89 -0.18 -3.85
C PRO A 66 -23.89 -0.35 -5.00
N ALA A 67 -22.70 0.21 -4.91
CA ALA A 67 -21.62 0.09 -5.88
C ALA A 67 -20.26 0.16 -5.14
N PRO A 68 -19.21 -0.47 -5.70
CA PRO A 68 -17.88 -0.38 -5.07
C PRO A 68 -17.37 1.06 -5.04
N GLY A 69 -16.68 1.42 -3.96
CA GLY A 69 -16.09 2.75 -3.79
C GLY A 69 -15.11 2.79 -2.63
N VAL A 70 -14.22 3.76 -2.67
CA VAL A 70 -13.17 3.99 -1.67
C VAL A 70 -13.33 5.38 -1.05
N LEU A 71 -13.23 5.45 0.28
CA LEU A 71 -13.15 6.70 1.03
C LEU A 71 -11.76 6.81 1.66
N VAL A 72 -11.21 8.03 1.68
CA VAL A 72 -9.92 8.32 2.33
C VAL A 72 -10.00 9.65 3.06
N THR A 73 -9.51 9.69 4.30
CA THR A 73 -9.48 10.92 5.09
C THR A 73 -8.44 11.92 4.60
N THR A 74 -8.79 13.21 4.61
CA THR A 74 -7.80 14.30 4.41
C THR A 74 -7.15 14.76 5.72
N GLN A 75 -7.52 14.20 6.86
CA GLN A 75 -7.03 14.63 8.18
C GLN A 75 -5.70 13.98 8.58
N ARG A 76 -5.01 13.33 7.63
CA ARG A 76 -3.71 12.68 7.86
C ARG A 76 -2.69 13.11 6.80
N PRO A 77 -1.38 12.99 7.10
CA PRO A 77 -0.33 13.25 6.10
C PRO A 77 -0.53 12.47 4.81
N MET A 78 -0.05 13.00 3.69
CA MET A 78 -0.22 12.39 2.37
C MET A 78 0.29 10.94 2.29
N SER A 79 1.38 10.62 2.99
CA SER A 79 1.91 9.24 3.04
C SER A 79 0.91 8.25 3.67
N ILE A 80 0.15 8.70 4.68
CA ILE A 80 -0.91 7.90 5.30
C ILE A 80 -2.12 7.81 4.38
N GLN A 81 -2.55 8.93 3.77
CA GLN A 81 -3.66 8.91 2.81
C GLN A 81 -3.38 7.95 1.65
N ARG A 82 -2.16 7.93 1.14
CA ARG A 82 -1.74 7.02 0.06
C ARG A 82 -1.76 5.56 0.51
N PHE A 83 -1.25 5.27 1.71
CA PHE A 83 -1.28 3.92 2.26
C PHE A 83 -2.72 3.45 2.47
N THR A 84 -3.56 4.27 3.08
CA THR A 84 -4.99 3.98 3.25
C THR A 84 -5.66 3.72 1.90
N ALA A 85 -5.45 4.58 0.90
CA ALA A 85 -6.00 4.38 -0.44
C ALA A 85 -5.54 3.06 -1.07
N ALA A 86 -4.27 2.67 -0.88
CA ALA A 86 -3.74 1.39 -1.36
C ALA A 86 -4.35 0.20 -0.61
N HIS A 87 -4.58 0.33 0.70
CA HIS A 87 -5.22 -0.69 1.52
C HIS A 87 -6.66 -0.95 1.07
N GLU A 88 -7.46 0.11 0.92
CA GLU A 88 -8.84 0.00 0.43
C GLU A 88 -8.91 -0.53 -1.03
N LEU A 89 -7.93 -0.16 -1.85
CA LEU A 89 -7.77 -0.74 -3.18
C LEU A 89 -7.47 -2.25 -3.10
N GLY A 90 -6.74 -2.70 -2.08
CA GLY A 90 -6.49 -4.11 -1.77
C GLY A 90 -7.80 -4.86 -1.51
N HIS A 91 -8.67 -4.31 -0.65
CA HIS A 91 -10.00 -4.88 -0.40
C HIS A 91 -10.81 -5.03 -1.68
N PHE A 92 -10.84 -4.01 -2.52
CA PHE A 92 -11.51 -4.07 -3.82
C PHE A 92 -10.93 -5.16 -4.72
N ARG A 93 -9.62 -5.24 -4.85
CA ARG A 93 -8.93 -6.19 -5.77
C ARG A 93 -9.08 -7.64 -5.33
N LEU A 94 -9.18 -7.90 -4.04
CA LEU A 94 -9.32 -9.22 -3.44
C LEU A 94 -10.79 -9.59 -3.18
N GLN A 95 -11.72 -8.69 -3.51
CA GLN A 95 -13.17 -8.90 -3.35
C GLN A 95 -13.54 -9.18 -1.89
N HIS A 96 -12.95 -8.44 -0.97
CA HIS A 96 -13.25 -8.53 0.45
C HIS A 96 -14.64 -7.98 0.79
N GLN A 97 -15.12 -8.30 1.99
CA GLN A 97 -16.29 -7.63 2.55
C GLN A 97 -15.97 -6.15 2.82
N PRO A 98 -16.98 -5.27 2.84
CA PRO A 98 -16.80 -3.87 3.22
C PRO A 98 -16.04 -3.72 4.53
N SER A 99 -15.10 -2.77 4.57
CA SER A 99 -14.32 -2.44 5.77
C SER A 99 -14.44 -0.97 6.12
N LEU A 100 -14.30 -0.68 7.41
CA LEU A 100 -14.21 0.67 7.97
C LEU A 100 -12.93 0.74 8.80
N ASP A 101 -11.95 1.47 8.32
CA ASP A 101 -10.63 1.50 8.93
C ASP A 101 -10.45 2.73 9.84
N ASP A 102 -10.21 2.44 11.10
CA ASP A 102 -9.83 3.44 12.08
C ASP A 102 -8.29 3.51 12.25
N GLU A 103 -7.83 4.24 13.26
CA GLU A 103 -6.39 4.41 13.51
C GLU A 103 -5.68 3.12 13.94
N SER A 104 -6.37 2.04 14.22
CA SER A 104 -5.75 0.76 14.63
C SER A 104 -4.94 0.15 13.48
N ILE A 105 -5.33 0.40 12.24
CA ILE A 105 -4.59 -0.04 11.05
C ILE A 105 -3.13 0.43 11.05
N LEU A 106 -2.87 1.66 11.51
CA LEU A 106 -1.51 2.22 11.55
C LEU A 106 -0.60 1.60 12.63
N ARG A 107 -1.19 0.85 13.56
CA ARG A 107 -0.49 0.21 14.69
C ARG A 107 -0.26 -1.28 14.46
N ARG A 108 -0.79 -1.84 13.38
CA ARG A 108 -0.57 -3.24 13.03
C ARG A 108 0.90 -3.44 12.64
N MET A 109 1.59 -4.24 13.42
CA MET A 109 2.96 -4.63 13.06
C MET A 109 2.89 -5.73 12.00
N PRO A 110 3.53 -5.56 10.84
CA PRO A 110 3.42 -6.50 9.72
C PRO A 110 3.91 -7.94 10.00
N LEU A 111 4.60 -8.16 11.12
CA LEU A 111 5.33 -9.40 11.40
C LEU A 111 4.82 -10.19 12.62
N GLN A 112 3.75 -9.77 13.28
CA GLN A 112 3.21 -10.53 14.41
C GLN A 112 1.93 -11.23 14.00
N ALA A 113 2.02 -12.55 13.84
CA ALA A 113 0.85 -13.41 13.72
C ALA A 113 -0.02 -13.25 14.98
N GLN A 114 -1.09 -12.49 14.88
CA GLN A 114 -2.09 -12.43 15.93
C GLN A 114 -2.99 -13.68 15.81
N PRO A 115 -3.33 -14.37 16.92
CA PRO A 115 -4.12 -15.60 16.88
C PRO A 115 -5.55 -15.44 16.33
N ALA A 116 -6.01 -14.21 16.12
CA ALA A 116 -7.32 -13.85 15.59
C ALA A 116 -7.19 -12.79 14.46
N ALA A 117 -6.12 -12.85 13.67
CA ALA A 117 -5.95 -11.90 12.56
C ALA A 117 -7.08 -12.09 11.55
N ASP A 118 -7.75 -10.99 11.22
CA ASP A 118 -8.61 -10.97 10.05
C ASP A 118 -7.72 -11.07 8.81
N PHE A 119 -7.78 -12.19 8.10
CA PHE A 119 -6.94 -12.42 6.94
C PHE A 119 -7.21 -11.44 5.79
N GLN A 120 -8.42 -10.88 5.70
CA GLN A 120 -8.72 -9.85 4.72
C GLN A 120 -7.86 -8.59 4.97
N GLU A 121 -7.69 -8.23 6.24
CA GLU A 121 -6.85 -7.09 6.62
C GLU A 121 -5.36 -7.36 6.34
N VAL A 122 -4.89 -8.59 6.63
CA VAL A 122 -3.51 -8.99 6.31
C VAL A 122 -3.26 -8.97 4.80
N GLU A 123 -4.22 -9.44 4.02
CA GLU A 123 -4.16 -9.41 2.56
C GLU A 123 -4.15 -7.98 2.02
N ALA A 124 -4.98 -7.08 2.58
CA ALA A 124 -5.04 -5.67 2.19
C ALA A 124 -3.77 -4.91 2.59
N ASP A 125 -3.23 -5.15 3.80
CA ASP A 125 -1.95 -4.58 4.24
C ASP A 125 -0.79 -5.03 3.33
N ALA A 126 -0.70 -6.32 3.04
CA ALA A 126 0.33 -6.86 2.16
C ALA A 126 0.20 -6.35 0.72
N PHE A 127 -1.03 -6.18 0.24
CA PHE A 127 -1.30 -5.52 -1.04
C PHE A 127 -0.78 -4.08 -1.02
N ALA A 128 -1.13 -3.28 0.00
CA ALA A 128 -0.74 -1.88 0.08
C ALA A 128 0.79 -1.71 0.10
N VAL A 129 1.49 -2.51 0.89
CA VAL A 129 2.95 -2.50 0.98
C VAL A 129 3.58 -2.83 -0.36
N GLU A 130 3.21 -3.97 -0.98
CA GLU A 130 3.78 -4.38 -2.28
C GLU A 130 3.37 -3.44 -3.41
N PHE A 131 2.16 -2.86 -3.37
CA PHE A 131 1.70 -1.91 -4.38
C PHE A 131 2.47 -0.61 -4.34
N MET A 132 2.71 -0.04 -3.15
CA MET A 132 3.42 1.23 -2.99
C MET A 132 4.94 1.10 -3.06
N MET A 133 5.49 -0.01 -2.57
CA MET A 133 6.93 -0.22 -2.37
C MET A 133 7.43 -1.54 -2.94
N PRO A 134 7.10 -1.89 -4.21
CA PRO A 134 7.61 -3.11 -4.80
C PRO A 134 9.13 -3.08 -4.89
N ARG A 135 9.76 -4.23 -4.74
CA ARG A 135 11.23 -4.35 -4.73
C ARG A 135 11.91 -3.69 -5.93
N TRP A 136 11.32 -3.79 -7.12
CA TRP A 136 11.87 -3.16 -8.32
C TRP A 136 11.91 -1.63 -8.22
N LEU A 137 10.91 -0.99 -7.55
CA LEU A 137 10.87 0.46 -7.36
C LEU A 137 11.97 0.92 -6.40
N VAL A 138 12.13 0.20 -5.28
CA VAL A 138 13.21 0.45 -4.32
C VAL A 138 14.57 0.33 -5.02
N ALA A 139 14.78 -0.74 -5.80
CA ALA A 139 16.00 -0.97 -6.56
C ALA A 139 16.25 0.13 -7.61
N SER A 140 15.21 0.59 -8.31
CA SER A 140 15.30 1.69 -9.29
C SER A 140 15.75 2.99 -8.63
N HIS A 141 15.15 3.36 -7.48
CA HIS A 141 15.58 4.54 -6.75
C HIS A 141 16.99 4.42 -6.19
N ALA A 142 17.38 3.24 -5.67
CA ALA A 142 18.72 2.97 -5.20
C ALA A 142 19.76 3.15 -6.32
N ALA A 143 19.50 2.56 -7.49
CA ALA A 143 20.40 2.67 -8.65
C ALA A 143 20.57 4.12 -9.10
N ARG A 144 19.49 4.90 -9.18
CA ARG A 144 19.53 6.33 -9.54
C ARG A 144 20.34 7.18 -8.57
N GLN A 145 20.36 6.81 -7.28
CA GLN A 145 21.12 7.49 -6.23
C GLN A 145 22.51 6.88 -6.03
N ARG A 146 22.84 5.81 -6.75
CA ARG A 146 24.07 5.02 -6.55
C ARG A 146 24.19 4.48 -5.13
N TRP A 147 23.07 4.16 -4.49
CA TRP A 147 23.06 3.56 -3.16
C TRP A 147 23.32 2.06 -3.25
N THR A 148 24.07 1.60 -2.28
CA THR A 148 24.37 0.17 -2.05
C THR A 148 23.65 -0.33 -0.80
N VAL A 149 23.64 -1.63 -0.56
CA VAL A 149 22.98 -2.21 0.64
C VAL A 149 23.45 -1.55 1.96
N PRO A 150 24.75 -1.27 2.18
CA PRO A 150 25.21 -0.55 3.37
C PRO A 150 24.61 0.85 3.55
N ASP A 151 24.22 1.52 2.47
CA ASP A 151 23.64 2.85 2.55
C ASP A 151 22.28 2.85 3.25
N PHE A 152 21.51 1.77 3.13
CA PHE A 152 20.21 1.62 3.81
C PHE A 152 20.31 1.44 5.34
N ARG A 153 21.53 1.31 5.88
CA ARG A 153 21.77 1.41 7.33
C ARG A 153 21.81 2.86 7.84
N ARG A 154 21.87 3.84 6.93
CA ARG A 154 21.88 5.26 7.28
C ARG A 154 20.45 5.81 7.30
N PRO A 155 19.98 6.34 8.44
CA PRO A 155 18.62 6.92 8.53
C PRO A 155 18.30 7.96 7.46
N SER A 156 19.31 8.76 7.07
CA SER A 156 19.15 9.78 6.03
C SER A 156 18.84 9.19 4.64
N ALA A 157 19.45 8.07 4.28
CA ALA A 157 19.16 7.39 3.00
C ALA A 157 17.75 6.79 3.00
N VAL A 158 17.35 6.15 4.11
CA VAL A 158 15.99 5.61 4.27
C VAL A 158 14.95 6.74 4.25
N TYR A 159 15.23 7.87 4.90
CA TYR A 159 14.34 9.03 4.85
C TYR A 159 14.21 9.58 3.43
N GLN A 160 15.31 9.73 2.69
CA GLN A 160 15.26 10.16 1.29
C GLN A 160 14.48 9.16 0.42
N LEU A 161 14.64 7.87 0.65
CA LEU A 161 13.87 6.84 -0.05
C LEU A 161 12.37 6.98 0.24
N SER A 162 11.99 7.15 1.51
CA SER A 162 10.58 7.32 1.89
C SER A 162 9.91 8.50 1.18
N LEU A 163 10.61 9.64 1.07
CA LEU A 163 10.11 10.80 0.35
C LEU A 163 9.92 10.53 -1.15
N ARG A 164 10.85 9.79 -1.78
CA ARG A 164 10.79 9.45 -3.21
C ARG A 164 9.66 8.48 -3.53
N ILE A 165 9.45 7.49 -2.66
CA ILE A 165 8.36 6.52 -2.79
C ILE A 165 7.01 7.13 -2.39
N GLY A 166 7.02 8.16 -1.53
CA GLY A 166 5.81 8.76 -0.97
C GLY A 166 5.17 7.90 0.13
N ALA A 167 6.01 7.13 0.84
CA ALA A 167 5.63 6.33 2.00
C ALA A 167 6.07 7.03 3.31
N SER A 168 5.58 6.56 4.46
CA SER A 168 6.12 7.01 5.73
C SER A 168 7.54 6.47 5.96
N TYR A 169 8.34 7.20 6.75
CA TYR A 169 9.68 6.73 7.13
C TYR A 169 9.62 5.35 7.81
N GLU A 170 8.68 5.19 8.74
CA GLU A 170 8.49 3.95 9.48
C GLU A 170 8.15 2.77 8.55
N ALA A 171 7.17 2.94 7.64
CA ALA A 171 6.82 1.91 6.67
C ALA A 171 8.01 1.54 5.77
N THR A 172 8.82 2.54 5.38
CA THR A 172 10.03 2.30 4.58
C THR A 172 11.07 1.50 5.37
N CYS A 173 11.26 1.79 6.67
CA CYS A 173 12.15 1.01 7.53
C CYS A 173 11.72 -0.47 7.59
N TRP A 174 10.43 -0.73 7.78
CA TRP A 174 9.90 -2.10 7.85
C TRP A 174 10.07 -2.86 6.52
N THR A 175 9.91 -2.18 5.39
CA THR A 175 10.07 -2.80 4.07
C THR A 175 11.53 -3.19 3.78
N LEU A 176 12.49 -2.51 4.39
CA LEU A 176 13.93 -2.74 4.18
C LEU A 176 14.55 -3.71 5.20
N ALA A 177 13.86 -4.04 6.27
CA ALA A 177 14.33 -4.94 7.33
C ALA A 177 14.26 -6.42 6.92
#